data_594ed885f2279f6ec5fca9e2fb43a43f
#
_entry.id   594ed885f2279f6ec5fca9e2fb43a43f
#
_cell.length_a   1.000
_cell.length_b   1.000
_cell.length_c   1.000
_cell.angle_alpha   90.00
_cell.angle_beta   90.00
_cell.angle_gamma   90.00
#
_symmetry.space_group_name_H-M   'P 1'
#
loop_
_entity.id
_entity.type
_entity.pdbx_description
1 polymer ?
#
loop_
_entity_poly.entity_id
_entity_poly.type
_entity_poly.pdbx_seq_one_letter_code
_entity_poly.pdbx_strand_id
1 'polypeptide(L)'
;HRQKRLTGSRKAAGGGLLVQFDSVLLETYRTLLRTTNLQKAYQEWLRMFRYLRGAMEQQLPGYRFRGSVNENGMDYAYFSFADSLLKGNGLKMVVVFVPERFQLEVWLSGVNRAAQCRWASRLGSCPPPMECNSDPAHTDYLVRLPVEADLADGEAVVQAMKHAVEQLLALLLLQ
;
A
#
# COMPACT_ATOMS: atom_id res chain seq x y z
N HIS A 1 3.43 -9.63 7.67
CA HIS A 1 3.16 -9.66 9.12
C HIS A 1 2.25 -8.50 9.48
N ARG A 2 0.99 -8.83 9.73
CA ARG A 2 0.07 -7.90 10.36
C ARG A 2 0.53 -7.77 11.81
N GLN A 3 1.15 -6.67 12.19
CA GLN A 3 1.35 -6.38 13.59
C GLN A 3 -0.01 -6.35 14.26
N LYS A 4 -0.23 -7.31 15.17
CA LYS A 4 -1.38 -7.25 16.07
C LYS A 4 -1.27 -5.94 16.84
N ARG A 5 -2.20 -5.04 16.62
CA ARG A 5 -2.38 -3.90 17.52
C ARG A 5 -2.69 -4.47 18.89
N LEU A 6 -1.75 -4.36 19.81
CA LEU A 6 -2.01 -4.57 21.21
C LEU A 6 -2.83 -3.38 21.70
N THR A 7 -4.14 -3.44 21.49
CA THR A 7 -5.05 -2.61 22.27
C THR A 7 -5.06 -3.19 23.67
N GLY A 8 -4.22 -2.62 24.53
CA GLY A 8 -4.17 -3.01 25.94
C GLY A 8 -5.42 -2.53 26.65
N SER A 9 -6.49 -3.28 26.58
CA SER A 9 -7.60 -3.14 27.53
C SER A 9 -7.28 -3.97 28.75
N ARG A 10 -6.93 -3.31 29.86
CA ARG A 10 -6.81 -3.98 31.16
C ARG A 10 -8.16 -3.94 31.86
N LYS A 11 -8.65 -5.11 32.26
CA LYS A 11 -9.78 -5.19 33.18
C LYS A 11 -9.36 -4.66 34.55
N ALA A 12 -10.01 -3.61 35.04
CA ALA A 12 -9.85 -3.15 36.38
C ALA A 12 -10.58 -4.14 37.37
N ALA A 13 -9.96 -4.42 38.52
CA ALA A 13 -10.61 -5.11 39.58
C ALA A 13 -11.80 -4.26 40.08
N GLY A 14 -13.04 -4.71 39.81
CA GLY A 14 -14.24 -3.94 40.16
C GLY A 14 -15.30 -3.78 39.05
N GLY A 15 -15.22 -4.55 37.95
CA GLY A 15 -16.34 -4.75 37.02
C GLY A 15 -16.57 -3.68 35.95
N GLY A 16 -15.65 -2.75 35.71
CA GLY A 16 -15.70 -1.76 34.60
C GLY A 16 -14.52 -1.89 33.65
N LEU A 17 -14.75 -1.67 32.33
CA LEU A 17 -13.68 -1.49 31.34
C LEU A 17 -13.11 -0.07 31.53
N LEU A 18 -11.88 0.05 32.04
CA LEU A 18 -11.13 1.30 32.01
C LEU A 18 -10.36 1.36 30.68
N VAL A 19 -10.68 2.35 29.87
CA VAL A 19 -9.90 2.65 28.67
C VAL A 19 -8.72 3.49 29.09
N GLN A 20 -7.51 2.92 28.95
CA GLN A 20 -6.27 3.63 29.20
C GLN A 20 -5.48 3.71 27.89
N PHE A 21 -4.82 4.84 27.70
CA PHE A 21 -3.92 5.05 26.57
C PHE A 21 -2.46 4.99 27.04
N ASP A 22 -1.56 4.65 26.14
CA ASP A 22 -0.13 4.60 26.45
C ASP A 22 0.42 6.02 26.62
N SER A 23 0.67 6.40 27.86
CA SER A 23 1.17 7.74 28.19
C SER A 23 2.56 8.02 27.65
N VAL A 24 3.41 7.00 27.53
CA VAL A 24 4.77 7.14 26.97
C VAL A 24 4.71 7.44 25.49
N LEU A 25 3.86 6.74 24.75
CA LEU A 25 3.68 7.00 23.31
C LEU A 25 3.05 8.37 23.07
N LEU A 26 2.08 8.78 23.88
CA LEU A 26 1.48 10.12 23.75
C LEU A 26 2.51 11.21 24.05
N GLU A 27 3.37 11.03 25.03
CA GLU A 27 4.45 11.99 25.32
C GLU A 27 5.51 12.01 24.21
N THR A 28 5.84 10.85 23.61
CA THR A 28 6.69 10.77 22.43
C THR A 28 6.12 11.59 21.28
N TYR A 29 4.84 11.41 20.98
CA TYR A 29 4.17 12.16 19.92
C TYR A 29 4.18 13.66 20.19
N ARG A 30 3.82 14.07 21.41
CA ARG A 30 3.86 15.47 21.83
C ARG A 30 5.24 16.09 21.67
N THR A 31 6.27 15.39 22.13
CA THR A 31 7.66 15.86 22.05
C THR A 31 8.11 16.02 20.60
N LEU A 32 7.85 15.04 19.75
CA LEU A 32 8.21 15.08 18.34
C LEU A 32 7.49 16.21 17.59
N LEU A 33 6.21 16.45 17.88
CA LEU A 33 5.47 17.55 17.28
C LEU A 33 6.06 18.92 17.67
N ARG A 34 6.54 19.06 18.90
CA ARG A 34 7.05 20.33 19.42
C ARG A 34 8.50 20.60 19.04
N THR A 35 9.32 19.56 18.88
CA THR A 35 10.77 19.69 18.74
C THR A 35 11.30 19.32 17.37
N THR A 36 10.46 18.76 16.50
CA THR A 36 10.85 18.32 15.16
C THR A 36 9.89 18.83 14.09
N ASN A 37 10.25 18.60 12.82
CA ASN A 37 9.38 18.87 11.67
C ASN A 37 8.41 17.71 11.34
N LEU A 38 8.12 16.83 12.29
CA LEU A 38 7.30 15.65 12.03
C LEU A 38 5.97 15.99 11.37
N GLN A 39 5.25 17.00 11.87
CA GLN A 39 3.97 17.41 11.30
C GLN A 39 4.09 17.85 9.84
N LYS A 40 5.08 18.71 9.55
CA LYS A 40 5.31 19.19 8.18
C LYS A 40 5.80 18.07 7.27
N ALA A 41 6.63 17.18 7.77
CA ALA A 41 7.13 16.03 7.02
C ALA A 41 5.98 15.09 6.61
N TYR A 42 5.07 14.80 7.54
CA TYR A 42 3.91 13.97 7.24
C TYR A 42 2.94 14.64 6.25
N GLN A 43 2.70 15.94 6.40
CA GLN A 43 1.88 16.71 5.46
C GLN A 43 2.50 16.74 4.05
N GLU A 44 3.82 16.86 3.94
CA GLU A 44 4.52 16.82 2.65
C GLU A 44 4.45 15.42 2.01
N TRP A 45 4.64 14.37 2.81
CA TRP A 45 4.46 13.01 2.34
C TRP A 45 3.03 12.79 1.82
N LEU A 46 2.02 13.24 2.52
CA LEU A 46 0.63 13.11 2.12
C LEU A 46 0.33 13.90 0.84
N ARG A 47 0.90 15.10 0.70
CA ARG A 47 0.82 15.91 -0.52
C ARG A 47 1.42 15.17 -1.71
N MET A 48 2.61 14.58 -1.54
CA MET A 48 3.27 13.74 -2.54
C MET A 48 2.37 12.57 -2.96
N PHE A 49 1.86 11.83 -2.00
CA PHE A 49 1.09 10.62 -2.29
C PHE A 49 -0.23 10.92 -3.01
N ARG A 50 -0.89 12.01 -2.66
CA ARG A 50 -2.09 12.50 -3.36
C ARG A 50 -1.77 12.97 -4.80
N TYR A 51 -0.64 13.65 -4.95
CA TYR A 51 -0.15 14.03 -6.29
C TYR A 51 0.07 12.80 -7.18
N LEU A 52 0.72 11.77 -6.65
CA LEU A 52 1.00 10.55 -7.40
C LEU A 52 -0.29 9.88 -7.89
N ARG A 53 -1.31 9.81 -7.05
CA ARG A 53 -2.60 9.28 -7.48
C ARG A 53 -3.22 10.09 -8.60
N GLY A 54 -3.27 11.39 -8.47
CA GLY A 54 -3.83 12.28 -9.49
C GLY A 54 -3.09 12.21 -10.81
N ALA A 55 -1.76 12.19 -10.77
CA ALA A 55 -0.92 12.09 -11.97
C ALA A 55 -1.08 10.73 -12.65
N MET A 56 -1.13 9.65 -11.90
CA MET A 56 -1.36 8.31 -12.43
C MET A 56 -2.73 8.20 -13.11
N GLU A 57 -3.76 8.76 -12.51
CA GLU A 57 -5.11 8.79 -13.09
C GLU A 57 -5.12 9.53 -14.45
N GLN A 58 -4.42 10.66 -14.54
CA GLN A 58 -4.31 11.41 -15.80
C GLN A 58 -3.52 10.67 -16.88
N GLN A 59 -2.47 9.96 -16.49
CA GLN A 59 -1.58 9.28 -17.43
C GLN A 59 -2.00 7.86 -17.79
N LEU A 60 -3.00 7.31 -17.12
CA LEU A 60 -3.57 6.00 -17.38
C LEU A 60 -5.07 6.09 -17.66
N PRO A 61 -5.48 6.74 -18.78
CA PRO A 61 -6.90 7.02 -19.02
C PRO A 61 -7.76 5.75 -19.23
N GLY A 62 -7.13 4.64 -19.60
CA GLY A 62 -7.82 3.34 -19.70
C GLY A 62 -8.09 2.66 -18.36
N TYR A 63 -7.57 3.20 -17.25
CA TYR A 63 -7.74 2.65 -15.91
C TYR A 63 -8.75 3.45 -15.10
N ARG A 64 -9.55 2.75 -14.33
CA ARG A 64 -10.47 3.36 -13.37
C ARG A 64 -9.88 3.33 -11.97
N PHE A 65 -9.70 4.51 -11.39
CA PHE A 65 -9.19 4.69 -10.04
C PHE A 65 -10.34 4.70 -9.04
N ARG A 66 -10.16 3.98 -7.92
CA ARG A 66 -11.17 3.88 -6.87
C ARG A 66 -10.92 4.90 -5.77
N GLY A 67 -11.95 5.72 -5.47
CA GLY A 67 -11.94 6.66 -4.35
C GLY A 67 -10.74 7.60 -4.35
N SER A 68 -10.32 7.99 -3.18
CA SER A 68 -9.11 8.76 -2.94
C SER A 68 -7.98 7.89 -2.41
N VAL A 69 -6.89 8.50 -1.95
CA VAL A 69 -5.83 7.83 -1.23
C VAL A 69 -6.36 7.29 0.10
N ASN A 70 -6.05 6.03 0.40
CA ASN A 70 -6.31 5.42 1.71
C ASN A 70 -5.09 5.62 2.59
N GLU A 71 -5.20 6.47 3.57
CA GLU A 71 -4.16 6.80 4.54
C GLU A 71 -4.60 6.31 5.92
N ASN A 72 -3.71 5.72 6.68
CA ASN A 72 -4.03 5.00 7.90
C ASN A 72 -3.13 5.40 9.09
N GLY A 73 -2.93 6.69 9.30
CA GLY A 73 -2.20 7.16 10.46
C GLY A 73 -0.72 6.74 10.50
N MET A 74 0.04 7.09 9.48
CA MET A 74 1.46 6.72 9.33
C MET A 74 1.73 5.22 9.16
N ASP A 75 0.70 4.44 8.86
CA ASP A 75 0.81 3.03 8.49
C ASP A 75 0.81 2.89 6.97
N TYR A 76 0.59 1.68 6.46
CA TYR A 76 0.42 1.45 5.03
C TYR A 76 -0.60 2.41 4.44
N ALA A 77 -0.24 3.02 3.32
CA ALA A 77 -1.15 3.85 2.54
C ALA A 77 -1.23 3.30 1.12
N TYR A 78 -2.36 3.47 0.46
CA TYR A 78 -2.54 2.92 -0.88
C TYR A 78 -3.63 3.63 -1.66
N PHE A 79 -3.59 3.44 -2.98
CA PHE A 79 -4.70 3.68 -3.89
C PHE A 79 -4.74 2.57 -4.95
N SER A 80 -5.92 2.26 -5.45
CA SER A 80 -6.12 1.13 -6.36
C SER A 80 -6.79 1.56 -7.66
N PHE A 81 -6.52 0.79 -8.71
CA PHE A 81 -7.07 1.01 -10.04
C PHE A 81 -7.08 -0.27 -10.85
N ALA A 82 -7.94 -0.32 -11.84
CA ALA A 82 -8.04 -1.45 -12.76
C ALA A 82 -8.56 -0.99 -14.11
N ASP A 83 -8.13 -1.67 -15.16
CA ASP A 83 -8.75 -1.60 -16.47
C ASP A 83 -9.79 -2.73 -16.65
N SER A 84 -10.39 -2.80 -17.83
CA SER A 84 -11.40 -3.85 -18.13
C SER A 84 -10.79 -5.26 -18.12
N LEU A 85 -9.53 -5.41 -18.56
CA LEU A 85 -8.83 -6.70 -18.54
C LEU A 85 -8.62 -7.20 -17.11
N LEU A 86 -8.07 -6.37 -16.24
CA LEU A 86 -7.86 -6.70 -14.84
C LEU A 86 -9.18 -7.00 -14.14
N LYS A 87 -10.17 -6.13 -14.31
CA LYS A 87 -11.48 -6.29 -13.71
C LYS A 87 -12.17 -7.60 -14.16
N GLY A 88 -12.07 -7.92 -15.45
CA GLY A 88 -12.63 -9.17 -16.01
C GLY A 88 -11.96 -10.43 -15.44
N ASN A 89 -10.73 -10.31 -14.94
CA ASN A 89 -9.99 -11.40 -14.31
C ASN A 89 -10.02 -11.38 -12.77
N GLY A 90 -10.82 -10.49 -12.18
CA GLY A 90 -10.91 -10.35 -10.73
C GLY A 90 -9.64 -9.79 -10.08
N LEU A 91 -8.89 -8.96 -10.82
CA LEU A 91 -7.62 -8.38 -10.42
C LEU A 91 -7.68 -6.85 -10.37
N LYS A 92 -6.74 -6.27 -9.65
CA LYS A 92 -6.51 -4.83 -9.57
C LYS A 92 -5.03 -4.54 -9.39
N MET A 93 -4.62 -3.33 -9.74
CA MET A 93 -3.32 -2.76 -9.36
C MET A 93 -3.49 -1.91 -8.12
N VAL A 94 -2.51 -1.95 -7.23
CA VAL A 94 -2.47 -1.13 -6.02
C VAL A 94 -1.09 -0.49 -5.91
N VAL A 95 -1.06 0.83 -5.80
CA VAL A 95 0.17 1.52 -5.38
C VAL A 95 0.16 1.58 -3.87
N VAL A 96 1.22 1.08 -3.26
CA VAL A 96 1.32 0.91 -1.81
C VAL A 96 2.57 1.61 -1.30
N PHE A 97 2.42 2.39 -0.23
CA PHE A 97 3.55 2.86 0.56
C PHE A 97 3.80 1.90 1.73
N VAL A 98 5.02 1.39 1.79
CA VAL A 98 5.48 0.45 2.83
C VAL A 98 6.32 1.22 3.83
N PRO A 99 5.78 1.56 5.02
CA PRO A 99 6.46 2.47 5.95
C PRO A 99 7.76 1.92 6.51
N GLU A 100 7.86 0.62 6.77
CA GLU A 100 9.07 0.00 7.33
C GLU A 100 10.29 0.14 6.40
N ARG A 101 10.04 0.22 5.10
CA ARG A 101 11.09 0.36 4.07
C ARG A 101 11.18 1.77 3.52
N PHE A 102 10.25 2.64 3.90
CA PHE A 102 10.04 3.97 3.31
C PHE A 102 10.05 3.91 1.79
N GLN A 103 9.24 3.01 1.23
CA GLN A 103 9.28 2.63 -0.18
C GLN A 103 7.89 2.55 -0.78
N LEU A 104 7.78 2.98 -2.04
CA LEU A 104 6.61 2.71 -2.87
C LEU A 104 6.76 1.37 -3.57
N GLU A 105 5.65 0.68 -3.71
CA GLU A 105 5.54 -0.56 -4.47
C GLU A 105 4.28 -0.54 -5.30
N VAL A 106 4.27 -1.29 -6.40
CA VAL A 106 3.06 -1.60 -7.14
C VAL A 106 2.75 -3.08 -6.90
N TRP A 107 1.54 -3.34 -6.46
CA TRP A 107 1.05 -4.68 -6.20
C TRP A 107 -0.02 -5.08 -7.23
N LEU A 108 0.12 -6.25 -7.82
CA LEU A 108 -0.97 -6.94 -8.49
C LEU A 108 -1.72 -7.75 -7.44
N SER A 109 -3.01 -7.49 -7.27
CA SER A 109 -3.80 -8.08 -6.20
C SER A 109 -5.12 -8.64 -6.75
N GLY A 110 -5.64 -9.69 -6.12
CA GLY A 110 -7.00 -10.11 -6.35
C GLY A 110 -8.00 -9.13 -5.74
N VAL A 111 -9.16 -8.96 -6.35
CA VAL A 111 -10.26 -8.18 -5.78
C VAL A 111 -10.80 -8.80 -4.49
N ASN A 112 -10.57 -10.11 -4.31
CA ASN A 112 -10.82 -10.86 -3.09
C ASN A 112 -9.83 -12.03 -2.99
N ARG A 113 -9.85 -12.73 -1.86
CA ARG A 113 -8.93 -13.85 -1.60
C ARG A 113 -9.14 -15.03 -2.57
N ALA A 114 -10.36 -15.29 -2.98
CA ALA A 114 -10.65 -16.38 -3.93
C ALA A 114 -10.00 -16.12 -5.30
N ALA A 115 -10.15 -14.90 -5.83
CA ALA A 115 -9.51 -14.51 -7.09
C ALA A 115 -7.98 -14.55 -6.98
N GLN A 116 -7.44 -14.07 -5.85
CA GLN A 116 -6.00 -14.08 -5.60
C GLN A 116 -5.43 -15.50 -5.58
N CYS A 117 -6.08 -16.43 -4.90
CA CYS A 117 -5.66 -17.84 -4.85
C CYS A 117 -5.75 -18.51 -6.23
N ARG A 118 -6.77 -18.23 -7.01
CA ARG A 118 -6.89 -18.75 -8.39
C ARG A 118 -5.72 -18.34 -9.27
N TRP A 119 -5.33 -17.07 -9.20
CA TRP A 119 -4.21 -16.55 -9.99
C TRP A 119 -2.84 -17.01 -9.48
N ALA A 120 -2.68 -17.15 -8.16
CA ALA A 120 -1.44 -17.64 -7.57
C ALA A 120 -1.04 -19.01 -8.11
N SER A 121 -2.00 -19.92 -8.30
CA SER A 121 -1.74 -21.24 -8.88
C SER A 121 -1.34 -21.20 -10.36
N ARG A 122 -1.65 -20.13 -11.08
CA ARG A 122 -1.28 -19.93 -12.50
C ARG A 122 0.06 -19.27 -12.69
N LEU A 123 0.44 -18.31 -11.81
CA LEU A 123 1.63 -17.48 -12.01
C LEU A 123 2.94 -18.21 -11.75
N GLY A 124 2.93 -19.21 -10.87
CA GLY A 124 4.16 -19.94 -10.52
C GLY A 124 5.22 -19.02 -9.90
N SER A 125 6.37 -18.93 -10.55
CA SER A 125 7.49 -18.09 -10.12
C SER A 125 7.50 -16.75 -10.86
N CYS A 126 8.07 -15.74 -10.21
CA CYS A 126 8.23 -14.39 -10.77
C CYS A 126 9.71 -14.06 -10.97
N PRO A 127 10.05 -13.32 -12.06
CA PRO A 127 11.43 -12.85 -12.25
C PRO A 127 11.75 -11.73 -11.24
N PRO A 128 12.94 -11.74 -10.62
CA PRO A 128 13.38 -10.62 -9.80
C PRO A 128 13.38 -9.29 -10.61
N PRO A 129 13.06 -8.14 -10.02
CA PRO A 129 12.80 -7.87 -8.60
C PRO A 129 11.35 -8.12 -8.15
N MET A 130 10.51 -8.71 -8.98
CA MET A 130 9.15 -9.10 -8.57
C MET A 130 9.20 -10.21 -7.53
N GLU A 131 8.30 -10.14 -6.56
CA GLU A 131 8.07 -11.19 -5.57
C GLU A 131 6.67 -11.75 -5.71
N CYS A 132 6.55 -13.01 -6.08
CA CYS A 132 5.30 -13.76 -6.03
C CYS A 132 4.99 -14.17 -4.60
N ASN A 133 3.73 -14.11 -4.25
CA ASN A 133 3.27 -14.42 -2.91
C ASN A 133 3.20 -15.92 -2.67
N SER A 134 3.83 -16.41 -1.60
CA SER A 134 3.78 -17.81 -1.17
C SER A 134 2.55 -18.14 -0.30
N ASP A 135 1.82 -17.14 0.18
CA ASP A 135 0.63 -17.29 1.03
C ASP A 135 -0.52 -16.37 0.57
N PRO A 136 -1.10 -16.62 -0.62
CA PRO A 136 -2.09 -15.74 -1.23
C PRO A 136 -3.41 -15.66 -0.46
N ALA A 137 -3.69 -16.63 0.40
CA ALA A 137 -4.90 -16.66 1.21
C ALA A 137 -4.85 -15.69 2.41
N HIS A 138 -3.67 -15.28 2.86
CA HIS A 138 -3.47 -14.50 4.08
C HIS A 138 -2.76 -13.16 3.88
N THR A 139 -2.44 -12.80 2.64
CA THR A 139 -1.76 -11.55 2.30
C THR A 139 -2.55 -10.76 1.27
N ASP A 140 -2.23 -9.48 1.10
CA ASP A 140 -3.00 -8.55 0.28
C ASP A 140 -2.46 -8.38 -1.14
N TYR A 141 -1.47 -9.16 -1.55
CA TYR A 141 -0.90 -9.10 -2.90
C TYR A 141 -0.72 -10.49 -3.51
N LEU A 142 -0.76 -10.53 -4.82
CA LEU A 142 -0.40 -11.69 -5.64
C LEU A 142 1.07 -11.60 -6.07
N VAL A 143 1.45 -10.44 -6.58
CA VAL A 143 2.82 -10.08 -6.96
C VAL A 143 3.10 -8.67 -6.46
N ARG A 144 4.28 -8.45 -5.89
CA ARG A 144 4.75 -7.12 -5.50
C ARG A 144 5.99 -6.73 -6.27
N LEU A 145 6.09 -5.46 -6.64
CA LEU A 145 7.21 -4.90 -7.36
C LEU A 145 7.62 -3.55 -6.74
N PRO A 146 8.85 -3.42 -6.22
CA PRO A 146 9.34 -2.15 -5.71
C PRO A 146 9.45 -1.10 -6.81
N VAL A 147 9.17 0.15 -6.45
CA VAL A 147 9.36 1.33 -7.31
C VAL A 147 10.63 2.04 -6.85
N GLU A 148 11.66 2.01 -7.67
CA GLU A 148 12.94 2.67 -7.39
C GLU A 148 12.97 4.03 -8.08
N ALA A 149 12.79 5.10 -7.28
CA ALA A 149 12.88 6.48 -7.73
C ALA A 149 13.11 7.41 -6.53
N ASP A 150 13.68 8.57 -6.78
CA ASP A 150 13.74 9.63 -5.78
C ASP A 150 12.32 10.16 -5.53
N LEU A 151 11.81 9.95 -4.32
CA LEU A 151 10.44 10.35 -3.95
C LEU A 151 10.23 11.86 -4.00
N ALA A 152 11.27 12.66 -3.99
CA ALA A 152 11.18 14.11 -4.15
C ALA A 152 10.96 14.54 -5.61
N ASP A 153 11.23 13.66 -6.59
CA ASP A 153 10.98 13.88 -8.01
C ASP A 153 9.67 13.22 -8.42
N GLY A 154 8.57 13.96 -8.31
CA GLY A 154 7.23 13.43 -8.58
C GLY A 154 7.05 12.86 -9.98
N GLU A 155 7.59 13.50 -11.02
CA GLU A 155 7.49 13.02 -12.39
C GLU A 155 8.25 11.72 -12.59
N ALA A 156 9.45 11.60 -12.03
CA ALA A 156 10.25 10.38 -12.09
C ALA A 156 9.54 9.21 -11.37
N VAL A 157 8.93 9.48 -10.22
CA VAL A 157 8.15 8.47 -9.50
C VAL A 157 6.96 7.99 -10.33
N VAL A 158 6.22 8.90 -10.95
CA VAL A 158 5.07 8.55 -11.80
C VAL A 158 5.51 7.66 -12.96
N GLN A 159 6.61 8.00 -13.65
CA GLN A 159 7.12 7.18 -14.74
C GLN A 159 7.58 5.80 -14.26
N ALA A 160 8.25 5.73 -13.12
CA ALA A 160 8.67 4.46 -12.52
C ALA A 160 7.46 3.58 -12.12
N MET A 161 6.40 4.18 -11.58
CA MET A 161 5.16 3.45 -11.26
C MET A 161 4.45 2.95 -12.52
N LYS A 162 4.37 3.76 -13.57
CA LYS A 162 3.82 3.33 -14.87
C LYS A 162 4.57 2.15 -15.44
N HIS A 163 5.90 2.21 -15.39
CA HIS A 163 6.75 1.12 -15.85
C HIS A 163 6.52 -0.16 -15.03
N ALA A 164 6.38 -0.04 -13.71
CA ALA A 164 6.06 -1.18 -12.85
C ALA A 164 4.69 -1.81 -13.20
N VAL A 165 3.68 -0.99 -13.47
CA VAL A 165 2.37 -1.46 -13.94
C VAL A 165 2.50 -2.25 -15.24
N GLU A 166 3.26 -1.72 -16.21
CA GLU A 166 3.50 -2.38 -17.50
C GLU A 166 4.20 -3.74 -17.32
N GLN A 167 5.19 -3.82 -16.43
CA GLN A 167 5.90 -5.05 -16.14
C GLN A 167 4.96 -6.11 -15.50
N LEU A 168 4.11 -5.71 -14.57
CA LEU A 168 3.14 -6.60 -13.96
C LEU A 168 2.08 -7.08 -14.95
N LEU A 169 1.62 -6.19 -15.84
CA LEU A 169 0.72 -6.58 -16.93
C LEU A 169 1.37 -7.57 -17.90
N ALA A 170 2.64 -7.35 -18.25
CA ALA A 170 3.37 -8.25 -19.12
C ALA A 170 3.48 -9.66 -18.51
N LEU A 171 3.76 -9.74 -17.20
CA LEU A 171 3.76 -11.01 -16.47
C LEU A 171 2.40 -11.72 -16.59
N LEU A 172 1.31 -10.98 -16.42
CA LEU A 172 -0.05 -11.51 -16.50
C LEU A 172 -0.39 -12.02 -17.89
N LEU A 173 0.02 -11.30 -18.95
CA LEU A 173 -0.28 -11.65 -20.33
C LEU A 173 0.53 -12.86 -20.84
N LEU A 174 1.57 -13.27 -20.13
CA LEU A 174 2.36 -14.48 -20.46
C LEU A 174 1.72 -15.79 -19.93
N GLN A 175 0.62 -15.71 -19.21
CA GLN A 175 -0.04 -16.88 -18.60
C GLN A 175 -1.14 -17.49 -19.46
#